data_1bf45e295fa526a72f98d47864a1664f
#
_entry.id   1bf45e295fa526a72f98d47864a1664f
#
_cell.length_a   1.000
_cell.length_b   1.000
_cell.length_c   1.000
_cell.angle_alpha   90.00
_cell.angle_beta   90.00
_cell.angle_gamma   90.00
#
_symmetry.space_group_name_H-M   'P 1'
#
loop_
_entity.id
_entity.type
_entity.pdbx_description
1 polymer ?
#
loop_
_entity_poly.entity_id
_entity_poly.type
_entity_poly.pdbx_seq_one_letter_code
_entity_poly.pdbx_strand_id
1 'polypeptide(L)'
;MTEVRAVVHLKVRPGDLDRVIDAARTFVRQAAESEPDVLNLAYYVDPDGETIVVHEHYRSAAAMLAHLGAVDPDAAAMLGAHTSVESVEVFGEVTDELRSALAAWGEVAYFRPAVSLR
;
A
#
# COMPACT_ATOMS: atom_id res chain seq x y z
N MET A 1 -15.40 12.94 -1.88
CA MET A 1 -15.49 11.53 -2.32
C MET A 1 -14.38 11.13 -3.28
N THR A 2 -13.34 11.95 -3.35
CA THR A 2 -12.18 11.65 -4.21
C THR A 2 -11.12 10.81 -3.52
N GLU A 3 -11.25 10.59 -2.20
CA GLU A 3 -10.29 9.80 -1.44
C GLU A 3 -10.27 8.35 -1.90
N VAL A 4 -9.08 7.76 -1.88
CA VAL A 4 -8.87 6.36 -2.23
C VAL A 4 -8.17 5.66 -1.07
N ARG A 5 -8.62 4.47 -0.76
CA ARG A 5 -8.02 3.60 0.25
C ARG A 5 -7.57 2.31 -0.40
N ALA A 6 -6.56 1.70 0.17
CA ALA A 6 -6.12 0.37 -0.25
C ALA A 6 -5.80 -0.48 0.97
N VAL A 7 -6.06 -1.78 0.82
CA VAL A 7 -5.67 -2.78 1.82
C VAL A 7 -4.88 -3.86 1.09
N VAL A 8 -3.66 -4.09 1.52
CA VAL A 8 -2.77 -5.07 0.92
C VAL A 8 -2.40 -6.11 1.96
N HIS A 9 -2.58 -7.38 1.62
CA HIS A 9 -2.14 -8.50 2.46
C HIS A 9 -0.86 -9.07 1.90
N LEU A 10 0.17 -9.12 2.73
CA LEU A 10 1.49 -9.62 2.36
C LEU A 10 1.84 -10.83 3.23
N LYS A 11 2.30 -11.89 2.60
CA LYS A 11 2.88 -13.03 3.30
C LYS A 11 4.36 -12.77 3.51
N VAL A 12 4.82 -12.84 4.74
CA VAL A 12 6.22 -12.63 5.11
C VAL A 12 6.96 -13.97 5.04
N ARG A 13 8.14 -13.97 4.44
CA ARG A 13 8.98 -15.17 4.43
C ARG A 13 9.47 -15.48 5.84
N PRO A 14 9.56 -16.76 6.23
CA PRO A 14 10.03 -17.12 7.56
C PRO A 14 11.40 -16.48 7.89
N GLY A 15 11.47 -15.83 9.06
CA GLY A 15 12.68 -15.18 9.53
C GLY A 15 12.93 -13.77 8.99
N ASP A 16 12.08 -13.26 8.12
CA ASP A 16 12.33 -11.99 7.42
C ASP A 16 11.52 -10.80 7.96
N LEU A 17 10.76 -10.99 9.04
CA LEU A 17 9.87 -9.95 9.55
C LEU A 17 10.61 -8.64 9.85
N ASP A 18 11.77 -8.69 10.51
CA ASP A 18 12.49 -7.48 10.89
C ASP A 18 12.91 -6.66 9.66
N ARG A 19 13.31 -7.32 8.59
CA ARG A 19 13.69 -6.66 7.34
C ARG A 19 12.49 -6.00 6.68
N VAL A 20 11.35 -6.66 6.72
CA VAL A 20 10.10 -6.12 6.17
C VAL A 20 9.66 -4.90 6.98
N ILE A 21 9.74 -4.96 8.30
CA ILE A 21 9.41 -3.83 9.17
C ILE A 21 10.35 -2.64 8.90
N ASP A 22 11.64 -2.89 8.68
CA ASP A 22 12.57 -1.81 8.36
C ASP A 22 12.23 -1.12 7.03
N ALA A 23 11.85 -1.89 6.01
CA ALA A 23 11.37 -1.32 4.75
C ALA A 23 10.09 -0.50 4.97
N ALA A 24 9.15 -1.01 5.76
CA ALA A 24 7.92 -0.31 6.10
C ALA A 24 8.19 1.04 6.79
N ARG A 25 9.16 1.07 7.71
CA ARG A 25 9.56 2.33 8.37
C ARG A 25 10.05 3.37 7.38
N THR A 26 10.81 2.95 6.37
CA THR A 26 11.28 3.84 5.32
C THR A 26 10.12 4.45 4.53
N PHE A 27 9.13 3.63 4.15
CA PHE A 27 7.96 4.13 3.42
C PHE A 27 7.14 5.11 4.25
N VAL A 28 6.90 4.79 5.52
CA VAL A 28 6.10 5.65 6.41
C VAL A 28 6.82 6.98 6.64
N ARG A 29 8.13 6.94 6.88
CA ARG A 29 8.93 8.15 7.08
C ARG A 29 8.93 9.03 5.83
N GLN A 30 9.13 8.43 4.65
CA GLN A 30 9.12 9.16 3.39
C GLN A 30 7.76 9.84 3.16
N ALA A 31 6.67 9.11 3.39
CA ALA A 31 5.34 9.68 3.24
C ALA A 31 5.12 10.86 4.20
N ALA A 32 5.54 10.72 5.45
CA ALA A 32 5.40 11.78 6.45
C ALA A 32 6.21 13.03 6.08
N GLU A 33 7.39 12.85 5.50
CA GLU A 33 8.30 13.97 5.21
C GLU A 33 8.01 14.65 3.87
N SER A 34 7.51 13.93 2.86
CA SER A 34 7.47 14.46 1.50
C SER A 34 6.20 14.17 0.70
N GLU A 35 5.20 13.52 1.28
CA GLU A 35 3.98 13.15 0.55
C GLU A 35 2.73 13.60 1.31
N PRO A 36 2.40 14.90 1.29
CA PRO A 36 1.29 15.43 2.09
C PRO A 36 -0.08 14.91 1.68
N ASP A 37 -0.23 14.36 0.48
CA ASP A 37 -1.49 13.80 0.01
C ASP A 37 -1.67 12.33 0.36
N VAL A 38 -0.68 11.70 0.99
CA VAL A 38 -0.83 10.43 1.68
C VAL A 38 -1.40 10.72 3.06
N LEU A 39 -2.67 10.40 3.27
CA LEU A 39 -3.38 10.73 4.50
C LEU A 39 -3.09 9.73 5.61
N ASN A 40 -2.83 8.47 5.26
CA ASN A 40 -2.41 7.46 6.21
C ASN A 40 -1.67 6.33 5.48
N LEU A 41 -0.69 5.77 6.16
CA LEU A 41 0.03 4.59 5.70
C LEU A 41 0.43 3.81 6.95
N ALA A 42 -0.20 2.66 7.17
CA ALA A 42 0.01 1.87 8.39
C ALA A 42 0.20 0.40 8.06
N TYR A 43 1.16 -0.21 8.72
CA TYR A 43 1.51 -1.62 8.59
C TYR A 43 1.15 -2.33 9.87
N TYR A 44 0.37 -3.40 9.76
CA TYR A 44 -0.07 -4.24 10.87
C TYR A 44 0.47 -5.64 10.68
N VAL A 45 0.91 -6.26 11.74
CA VAL A 45 1.44 -7.62 11.70
C VAL A 45 0.56 -8.52 12.56
N ASP A 46 0.31 -9.75 12.10
CA ASP A 46 -0.44 -10.73 12.88
C ASP A 46 0.41 -11.26 14.06
N PRO A 47 -0.20 -11.92 15.05
CA PRO A 47 0.53 -12.39 16.23
C PRO A 47 1.70 -13.33 15.92
N ASP A 48 1.61 -14.10 14.83
CA ASP A 48 2.64 -15.07 14.45
C ASP A 48 3.78 -14.45 13.63
N GLY A 49 3.64 -13.18 13.19
CA GLY A 49 4.65 -12.51 12.37
C GLY A 49 4.73 -13.02 10.94
N GLU A 50 3.67 -13.66 10.45
CA GLU A 50 3.65 -14.28 9.12
C GLU A 50 2.94 -13.44 8.07
N THR A 51 2.04 -12.56 8.49
CA THR A 51 1.23 -11.74 7.59
C THR A 51 1.31 -10.29 8.00
N ILE A 52 1.52 -9.43 7.01
CA ILE A 52 1.42 -7.99 7.19
C ILE A 52 0.22 -7.51 6.39
N VAL A 53 -0.60 -6.66 7.02
CA VAL A 53 -1.70 -5.97 6.36
C VAL A 53 -1.35 -4.50 6.30
N VAL A 54 -1.36 -3.93 5.10
CA VAL A 54 -1.06 -2.52 4.88
C VAL A 54 -2.37 -1.79 4.65
N HIS A 55 -2.62 -0.76 5.46
CA HIS A 55 -3.74 0.16 5.26
C HIS A 55 -3.20 1.46 4.68
N GLU A 56 -3.72 1.84 3.52
CA GLU A 56 -3.29 3.04 2.80
C GLU A 56 -4.49 3.95 2.58
N HIS A 57 -4.28 5.25 2.73
CA HIS A 57 -5.33 6.24 2.55
C HIS A 57 -4.75 7.45 1.84
N TYR A 58 -5.30 7.78 0.69
CA TYR A 58 -4.83 8.85 -0.18
C TYR A 58 -5.92 9.88 -0.42
N ARG A 59 -5.51 11.12 -0.62
CA ARG A 59 -6.44 12.22 -0.91
C ARG A 59 -7.19 12.00 -2.24
N SER A 60 -6.56 11.30 -3.19
CA SER A 60 -7.12 11.05 -4.52
C SER A 60 -6.42 9.89 -5.21
N ALA A 61 -6.97 9.43 -6.33
CA ALA A 61 -6.31 8.44 -7.18
C ALA A 61 -4.94 8.96 -7.69
N ALA A 62 -4.87 10.25 -8.02
CA ALA A 62 -3.61 10.87 -8.44
C ALA A 62 -2.56 10.83 -7.34
N ALA A 63 -2.95 11.02 -6.08
CA ALA A 63 -2.04 10.93 -4.94
C ALA A 63 -1.49 9.51 -4.76
N MET A 64 -2.34 8.49 -4.92
CA MET A 64 -1.88 7.10 -4.88
C MET A 64 -0.91 6.80 -6.00
N LEU A 65 -1.23 7.24 -7.22
CA LEU A 65 -0.35 7.05 -8.38
C LEU A 65 1.02 7.72 -8.14
N ALA A 66 1.02 8.94 -7.60
CA ALA A 66 2.26 9.65 -7.27
C ALA A 66 3.08 8.91 -6.21
N HIS A 67 2.40 8.36 -5.19
CA HIS A 67 3.07 7.56 -4.15
C HIS A 67 3.77 6.33 -4.75
N LEU A 68 3.09 5.60 -5.63
CA LEU A 68 3.66 4.43 -6.29
C LEU A 68 4.93 4.77 -7.09
N GLY A 69 4.99 5.96 -7.68
CA GLY A 69 6.16 6.41 -8.41
C GLY A 69 7.27 7.01 -7.55
N ALA A 70 6.97 7.33 -6.30
CA ALA A 70 7.91 8.03 -5.41
C ALA A 70 8.57 7.11 -4.37
N VAL A 71 8.14 5.84 -4.27
CA VAL A 71 8.67 4.93 -3.25
C VAL A 71 10.17 4.73 -3.42
N ASP A 72 10.87 4.63 -2.28
CA ASP A 72 12.29 4.35 -2.27
C ASP A 72 12.56 2.99 -2.95
N PRO A 73 13.37 2.95 -4.03
CA PRO A 73 13.55 1.71 -4.79
C PRO A 73 14.26 0.61 -3.99
N ASP A 74 15.16 0.97 -3.08
CA ASP A 74 15.85 -0.03 -2.26
C ASP A 74 14.91 -0.66 -1.24
N ALA A 75 14.07 0.16 -0.60
CA ALA A 75 13.07 -0.34 0.33
C ALA A 75 12.00 -1.18 -0.39
N ALA A 76 11.59 -0.76 -1.59
CA ALA A 76 10.64 -1.53 -2.41
C ALA A 76 11.22 -2.89 -2.81
N ALA A 77 12.49 -2.94 -3.21
CA ALA A 77 13.17 -4.19 -3.54
C ALA A 77 13.29 -5.11 -2.32
N MET A 78 13.58 -4.55 -1.14
CA MET A 78 13.64 -5.28 0.11
C MET A 78 12.28 -5.89 0.45
N LEU A 79 11.22 -5.11 0.36
CA LEU A 79 9.88 -5.60 0.61
C LEU A 79 9.52 -6.74 -0.34
N GLY A 80 9.75 -6.55 -1.63
CA GLY A 80 9.43 -7.56 -2.65
C GLY A 80 10.24 -8.84 -2.51
N ALA A 81 11.48 -8.77 -2.05
CA ALA A 81 12.35 -9.92 -1.87
C ALA A 81 11.92 -10.80 -0.68
N HIS A 82 11.26 -10.21 0.32
CA HIS A 82 10.97 -10.89 1.60
C HIS A 82 9.48 -11.09 1.86
N THR A 83 8.63 -10.73 0.89
CA THR A 83 7.17 -10.96 0.97
C THR A 83 6.62 -11.48 -0.35
N SER A 84 5.39 -12.00 -0.28
CA SER A 84 4.57 -12.24 -1.47
C SER A 84 3.21 -11.56 -1.26
N VAL A 85 2.64 -11.02 -2.34
CA VAL A 85 1.33 -10.37 -2.28
C VAL A 85 0.25 -11.44 -2.30
N GLU A 86 -0.60 -11.45 -1.26
CA GLU A 86 -1.73 -12.36 -1.19
C GLU A 86 -3.00 -11.73 -1.77
N SER A 87 -3.24 -10.45 -1.48
CA SER A 87 -4.39 -9.74 -2.01
C SER A 87 -4.15 -8.23 -2.02
N VAL A 88 -4.79 -7.56 -2.97
CA VAL A 88 -4.82 -6.10 -3.06
C VAL A 88 -6.27 -5.69 -3.28
N GLU A 89 -6.78 -4.83 -2.41
CA GLU A 89 -8.12 -4.27 -2.52
C GLU A 89 -8.02 -2.75 -2.53
N VAL A 90 -8.71 -2.12 -3.48
CA VAL A 90 -8.71 -0.67 -3.62
C VAL A 90 -10.15 -0.15 -3.54
N PHE A 91 -10.36 0.84 -2.71
CA PHE A 91 -11.66 1.41 -2.36
C PHE A 91 -11.72 2.87 -2.76
N GLY A 92 -12.69 3.24 -3.58
CA GLY A 92 -12.86 4.61 -4.02
C GLY A 92 -13.02 4.70 -5.52
N GLU A 93 -12.98 5.92 -6.04
CA GLU A 93 -13.02 6.17 -7.47
C GLU A 93 -11.60 6.18 -8.01
N VAL A 94 -11.30 5.24 -8.90
CA VAL A 94 -9.97 5.09 -9.47
C VAL A 94 -9.96 5.48 -10.95
N THR A 95 -8.80 5.96 -11.41
CA THR A 95 -8.58 6.31 -12.81
C THR A 95 -8.02 5.12 -13.58
N ASP A 96 -8.13 5.17 -14.90
CA ASP A 96 -7.53 4.16 -15.76
C ASP A 96 -6.00 4.12 -15.59
N GLU A 97 -5.39 5.27 -15.38
CA GLU A 97 -3.94 5.36 -15.12
C GLU A 97 -3.55 4.60 -13.86
N LEU A 98 -4.32 4.77 -12.77
CA LEU A 98 -4.06 4.04 -11.52
C LEU A 98 -4.27 2.53 -11.71
N ARG A 99 -5.33 2.13 -12.40
CA ARG A 99 -5.56 0.71 -12.70
C ARG A 99 -4.40 0.11 -13.47
N SER A 100 -3.87 0.82 -14.47
CA SER A 100 -2.74 0.36 -15.25
C SER A 100 -1.49 0.19 -14.41
N ALA A 101 -1.22 1.15 -13.52
CA ALA A 101 -0.07 1.07 -12.61
C ALA A 101 -0.19 -0.10 -11.63
N LEU A 102 -1.41 -0.35 -11.12
CA LEU A 102 -1.64 -1.43 -10.16
C LEU A 102 -1.65 -2.83 -10.81
N ALA A 103 -1.80 -2.92 -12.12
CA ALA A 103 -1.79 -4.21 -12.82
C ALA A 103 -0.47 -4.98 -12.59
N ALA A 104 0.63 -4.27 -12.33
CA ALA A 104 1.93 -4.90 -12.02
C ALA A 104 1.91 -5.68 -10.70
N TRP A 105 0.93 -5.42 -9.82
CA TRP A 105 0.80 -6.10 -8.53
C TRP A 105 -0.01 -7.39 -8.61
N GLY A 106 -0.47 -7.76 -9.80
CA GLY A 106 -1.30 -8.92 -10.03
C GLY A 106 -2.78 -8.58 -10.05
N GLU A 107 -3.62 -9.46 -9.51
CA GLU A 107 -5.06 -9.26 -9.48
C GLU A 107 -5.44 -8.31 -8.36
N VAL A 108 -6.17 -7.24 -8.72
CA VAL A 108 -6.61 -6.21 -7.78
C VAL A 108 -8.13 -6.18 -7.78
N ALA A 109 -8.73 -6.22 -6.60
CA ALA A 109 -10.18 -6.06 -6.43
C ALA A 109 -10.49 -4.57 -6.20
N TYR A 110 -11.46 -4.05 -6.97
CA TYR A 110 -11.86 -2.65 -6.89
C TYR A 110 -13.26 -2.53 -6.34
N PHE A 111 -13.44 -1.59 -5.41
CA PHE A 111 -14.73 -1.33 -4.76
C PHE A 111 -15.04 0.16 -4.88
N ARG A 112 -16.15 0.49 -5.55
CA ARG A 112 -16.59 1.87 -5.66
C ARG A 112 -17.33 2.31 -4.41
N PRO A 113 -17.33 3.60 -4.09
CA PRO A 113 -18.12 4.11 -2.96
C PRO A 113 -19.60 3.84 -3.17
N ALA A 114 -20.29 3.45 -2.11
CA ALA A 114 -21.73 3.27 -2.11
C ALA A 114 -22.39 4.20 -1.09
N VAL A 115 -21.99 4.09 0.18
CA VAL A 115 -22.48 4.92 1.28
C VAL A 115 -21.31 5.24 2.18
N SER A 116 -21.18 6.50 2.59
CA SER A 116 -20.11 6.95 3.46
C SER A 116 -20.59 8.07 4.37
N LEU A 117 -20.03 8.14 5.57
CA LEU A 117 -20.33 9.24 6.50
C LEU A 117 -19.83 10.58 5.96
N ARG A 118 -18.73 10.54 5.20
CA ARG A 118 -18.10 11.74 4.62
C ARG A 118 -17.93 11.55 3.14
#